data_8e884ddc01c975b528dcdec77546eaaf
#
_entry.id   8e884ddc01c975b528dcdec77546eaaf
#
_cell.length_a   1.000
_cell.length_b   1.000
_cell.length_c   1.000
_cell.angle_alpha   90.00
_cell.angle_beta   90.00
_cell.angle_gamma   90.00
#
_symmetry.space_group_name_H-M   'P 1'
#
loop_
_entity.id
_entity.type
_entity.pdbx_description
1 polymer ?
#
loop_
_entity_poly.entity_id
_entity_poly.type
_entity_poly.pdbx_seq_one_letter_code
_entity_poly.pdbx_strand_id
1 'polypeptide(L)'
;MNRRPPYKPSSHPLRLQAELEWLTSSPDLLLPPPGLSRPPQLQTASPNLLDVAAYQPHWRLGEHFENLVFQYLRSEADVFDIKRNIQVKSEKKTLGEFDFLIQLAQQWLHLEVALKLYLLDGDGSSLAHYIGTRRDDCLAQKWHHMLNHQLKLTQRPEAKRQLAELGIEQPLSSALWIKGWLFYHPLRPTPRCQPEQINPAHLKGWWLTQSELELIKAPGSVYMLVRKPDWLLPASMLETDPIEFDRLREAISGQARAHLVLILRQTDGGWIERSRGFVVADDWSGSHGTKKAAYATFP
;
A
#
# COMPACT_ATOMS: atom_id res chain seq x y z
N MET A 1 30.16 17.82 4.66
CA MET A 1 28.88 17.21 4.23
C MET A 1 29.01 15.69 4.33
N ASN A 2 28.61 15.10 5.48
CA ASN A 2 28.57 13.65 5.63
C ASN A 2 27.35 13.12 4.84
N ARG A 3 27.57 12.63 3.64
CA ARG A 3 26.52 11.88 2.91
C ARG A 3 26.30 10.58 3.69
N ARG A 4 25.13 10.44 4.33
CA ARG A 4 24.75 9.15 4.90
C ARG A 4 24.85 8.09 3.79
N PRO A 5 25.37 6.89 4.09
CA PRO A 5 25.44 5.83 3.10
C PRO A 5 24.06 5.58 2.48
N PRO A 6 23.99 5.20 1.21
CA PRO A 6 22.71 4.88 0.57
C PRO A 6 22.04 3.75 1.36
N TYR A 7 20.72 3.90 1.61
CA TYR A 7 19.93 2.84 2.24
C TYR A 7 19.98 1.59 1.36
N LYS A 8 20.33 0.47 1.94
CA LYS A 8 20.23 -0.84 1.30
C LYS A 8 18.95 -1.50 1.79
N PRO A 9 18.07 -1.96 0.88
CA PRO A 9 16.93 -2.79 1.26
C PRO A 9 17.41 -4.05 1.97
N SER A 10 16.60 -4.59 2.88
CA SER A 10 16.90 -5.87 3.52
C SER A 10 17.12 -6.95 2.46
N SER A 11 18.22 -7.68 2.60
CA SER A 11 18.58 -8.83 1.78
C SER A 11 18.20 -10.17 2.43
N HIS A 12 17.39 -10.12 3.48
CA HIS A 12 16.98 -11.30 4.24
C HIS A 12 16.43 -12.40 3.31
N PRO A 13 16.93 -13.63 3.39
CA PRO A 13 16.58 -14.69 2.41
C PRO A 13 15.10 -15.07 2.41
N LEU A 14 14.39 -14.84 3.51
CA LEU A 14 12.95 -15.09 3.62
C LEU A 14 12.09 -13.85 3.31
N ARG A 15 12.67 -12.79 2.77
CA ARG A 15 11.96 -11.54 2.47
C ARG A 15 10.71 -11.75 1.63
N LEU A 16 10.86 -12.40 0.47
CA LEU A 16 9.74 -12.63 -0.43
C LEU A 16 8.63 -13.45 0.24
N GLN A 17 9.00 -14.47 1.00
CA GLN A 17 8.03 -15.29 1.74
C GLN A 17 7.26 -14.43 2.74
N ALA A 18 7.92 -13.60 3.54
CA ALA A 18 7.25 -12.74 4.52
C ALA A 18 6.34 -11.70 3.89
N GLU A 19 6.76 -11.11 2.76
CA GLU A 19 5.93 -10.16 2.02
C GLU A 19 4.71 -10.85 1.39
N LEU A 20 4.84 -12.09 0.90
CA LEU A 20 3.72 -12.90 0.41
C LEU A 20 2.78 -13.33 1.53
N GLU A 21 3.30 -13.74 2.68
CA GLU A 21 2.49 -14.00 3.87
C GLU A 21 1.71 -12.76 4.29
N TRP A 22 2.35 -11.57 4.29
CA TRP A 22 1.65 -10.33 4.54
C TRP A 22 0.58 -10.05 3.48
N LEU A 23 0.86 -10.23 2.20
CA LEU A 23 -0.08 -10.01 1.11
C LEU A 23 -1.34 -10.87 1.26
N THR A 24 -1.18 -12.15 1.60
CA THR A 24 -2.27 -13.12 1.68
C THR A 24 -3.03 -13.08 3.01
N SER A 25 -2.34 -12.86 4.12
CA SER A 25 -2.93 -12.88 5.47
C SER A 25 -3.51 -11.53 5.90
N SER A 26 -3.00 -10.40 5.38
CA SER A 26 -3.51 -9.09 5.76
C SER A 26 -4.91 -8.85 5.16
N PRO A 27 -5.81 -8.16 5.89
CA PRO A 27 -7.10 -7.79 5.35
C PRO A 27 -6.97 -6.77 4.23
N ASP A 28 -7.95 -6.74 3.33
CA ASP A 28 -8.06 -5.67 2.34
C ASP A 28 -8.33 -4.35 3.04
N LEU A 29 -7.80 -3.26 2.47
CA LEU A 29 -8.01 -1.91 3.00
C LEU A 29 -9.42 -1.42 2.73
N LEU A 30 -9.91 -1.66 1.52
CA LEU A 30 -11.24 -1.26 1.07
C LEU A 30 -12.05 -2.48 0.63
N LEU A 31 -13.35 -2.41 0.85
CA LEU A 31 -14.31 -3.39 0.34
C LEU A 31 -14.67 -3.02 -1.11
N PRO A 32 -14.65 -3.99 -2.03
CA PRO A 32 -15.08 -3.72 -3.40
C PRO A 32 -16.58 -3.37 -3.42
N PRO A 33 -17.01 -2.45 -4.31
CA PRO A 33 -18.43 -2.15 -4.48
C PRO A 33 -19.17 -3.37 -5.04
N PRO A 34 -20.52 -3.41 -4.86
CA PRO A 34 -21.35 -4.46 -5.43
C PRO A 34 -21.10 -4.63 -6.94
N GLY A 35 -21.02 -5.88 -7.39
CA GLY A 35 -20.79 -6.20 -8.81
C GLY A 35 -19.34 -6.33 -9.24
N LEU A 36 -18.37 -5.98 -8.39
CA LEU A 36 -16.98 -6.35 -8.62
C LEU A 36 -16.65 -7.69 -7.99
N SER A 37 -15.89 -8.49 -8.71
CA SER A 37 -15.33 -9.72 -8.18
C SER A 37 -14.34 -9.41 -7.05
N ARG A 38 -14.26 -10.30 -6.07
CA ARG A 38 -13.11 -10.28 -5.15
C ARG A 38 -11.89 -10.79 -5.90
N PRO A 39 -10.68 -10.34 -5.52
CA PRO A 39 -9.46 -10.98 -6.00
C PRO A 39 -9.58 -12.50 -5.79
N PRO A 40 -9.09 -13.30 -6.72
CA PRO A 40 -9.14 -14.74 -6.51
C PRO A 40 -8.44 -15.06 -5.20
N GLN A 41 -9.17 -15.71 -4.27
CA GLN A 41 -8.56 -16.37 -3.12
C GLN A 41 -7.96 -17.66 -3.66
N LEU A 42 -6.78 -17.54 -4.22
CA LEU A 42 -6.05 -18.64 -4.78
C LEU A 42 -5.52 -19.48 -3.60
N GLN A 43 -5.54 -20.79 -3.74
CA GLN A 43 -5.07 -21.69 -2.69
C GLN A 43 -3.57 -21.46 -2.51
N THR A 44 -3.13 -21.42 -1.27
CA THR A 44 -1.77 -21.09 -0.86
C THR A 44 -0.69 -21.60 -1.80
N ALA A 45 0.11 -20.65 -2.29
CA ALA A 45 1.26 -20.87 -3.14
C ALA A 45 2.09 -22.09 -2.73
N SER A 46 2.41 -22.95 -3.67
CA SER A 46 3.48 -23.91 -3.46
C SER A 46 4.81 -23.13 -3.39
N PRO A 47 5.52 -23.14 -2.25
CA PRO A 47 6.77 -22.37 -2.07
C PRO A 47 7.84 -22.68 -3.13
N ASN A 48 7.73 -23.82 -3.80
CA ASN A 48 8.69 -24.33 -4.78
C ASN A 48 8.68 -23.61 -6.14
N LEU A 49 7.69 -22.74 -6.41
CA LEU A 49 7.61 -21.99 -7.67
C LEU A 49 8.14 -20.53 -7.53
N LEU A 50 8.53 -20.13 -6.32
CA LEU A 50 9.04 -18.79 -6.08
C LEU A 50 10.49 -18.68 -6.53
N ASP A 51 10.76 -17.79 -7.48
CA ASP A 51 12.13 -17.42 -7.85
C ASP A 51 12.67 -16.39 -6.87
N VAL A 52 13.02 -16.89 -5.67
CA VAL A 52 13.55 -16.05 -4.57
C VAL A 52 14.86 -15.38 -4.98
N ALA A 53 15.68 -16.04 -5.80
CA ALA A 53 16.98 -15.54 -6.21
C ALA A 53 16.87 -14.35 -7.18
N ALA A 54 15.83 -14.32 -8.02
CA ALA A 54 15.60 -13.24 -8.98
C ALA A 54 14.72 -12.12 -8.40
N TYR A 55 14.14 -12.29 -7.21
CA TYR A 55 13.29 -11.26 -6.62
C TYR A 55 14.11 -10.07 -6.14
N GLN A 56 13.85 -8.92 -6.74
CA GLN A 56 14.46 -7.65 -6.35
C GLN A 56 13.38 -6.68 -5.84
N PRO A 57 13.52 -6.18 -4.61
CA PRO A 57 12.58 -5.21 -4.07
C PRO A 57 12.69 -3.89 -4.83
N HIS A 58 11.56 -3.32 -5.24
CA HIS A 58 11.52 -2.06 -5.93
C HIS A 58 11.34 -0.89 -4.95
N TRP A 59 12.16 0.17 -5.09
CA TRP A 59 12.14 1.29 -4.15
C TRP A 59 10.86 2.15 -4.21
N ARG A 60 10.12 2.13 -5.35
CA ARG A 60 8.77 2.69 -5.44
C ARG A 60 7.78 1.65 -4.93
N LEU A 61 7.09 1.99 -3.85
CA LEU A 61 6.26 1.03 -3.12
C LEU A 61 5.09 0.48 -3.95
N GLY A 62 4.54 1.26 -4.89
CA GLY A 62 3.51 0.79 -5.82
C GLY A 62 4.04 -0.32 -6.73
N GLU A 63 5.14 -0.04 -7.44
CA GLU A 63 5.79 -1.02 -8.33
C GLU A 63 6.30 -2.25 -7.55
N HIS A 64 6.74 -2.05 -6.30
CA HIS A 64 7.10 -3.16 -5.41
C HIS A 64 5.91 -4.06 -5.13
N PHE A 65 4.75 -3.47 -4.82
CA PHE A 65 3.52 -4.20 -4.54
C PHE A 65 3.00 -4.95 -5.79
N GLU A 66 3.02 -4.32 -6.96
CA GLU A 66 2.69 -4.98 -8.23
C GLU A 66 3.60 -6.19 -8.51
N ASN A 67 4.93 -6.04 -8.27
CA ASN A 67 5.85 -7.17 -8.38
C ASN A 67 5.54 -8.29 -7.38
N LEU A 68 5.16 -7.94 -6.16
CA LEU A 68 4.78 -8.92 -5.15
C LEU A 68 3.51 -9.70 -5.56
N VAL A 69 2.49 -8.98 -6.04
CA VAL A 69 1.28 -9.59 -6.59
C VAL A 69 1.60 -10.50 -7.78
N PHE A 70 2.52 -10.07 -8.65
CA PHE A 70 2.95 -10.91 -9.78
C PHE A 70 3.63 -12.21 -9.32
N GLN A 71 4.51 -12.16 -8.30
CA GLN A 71 5.10 -13.38 -7.75
C GLN A 71 4.04 -14.31 -7.15
N TYR A 72 3.08 -13.73 -6.43
CA TYR A 72 1.94 -14.47 -5.90
C TYR A 72 1.15 -15.17 -7.02
N LEU A 73 0.71 -14.43 -8.04
CA LEU A 73 -0.08 -14.99 -9.15
C LEU A 73 0.66 -16.09 -9.91
N ARG A 74 1.98 -15.95 -10.11
CA ARG A 74 2.80 -16.97 -10.77
C ARG A 74 2.92 -18.28 -9.99
N SER A 75 2.78 -18.22 -8.68
CA SER A 75 2.88 -19.40 -7.81
C SER A 75 1.58 -20.19 -7.72
N GLU A 76 0.49 -19.68 -8.30
CA GLU A 76 -0.84 -20.25 -8.17
C GLU A 76 -1.16 -21.21 -9.32
N ALA A 77 -1.59 -22.44 -8.98
CA ALA A 77 -1.87 -23.47 -9.97
C ALA A 77 -3.06 -23.17 -10.89
N ASP A 78 -4.00 -22.35 -10.42
CA ASP A 78 -5.20 -21.98 -11.17
C ASP A 78 -4.99 -20.79 -12.13
N VAL A 79 -3.78 -20.21 -12.16
CA VAL A 79 -3.42 -19.12 -13.06
C VAL A 79 -2.69 -19.68 -14.28
N PHE A 80 -3.33 -19.62 -15.44
CA PHE A 80 -2.81 -20.19 -16.69
C PHE A 80 -2.00 -19.19 -17.53
N ASP A 81 -2.35 -17.93 -17.51
CA ASP A 81 -1.61 -16.85 -18.19
C ASP A 81 -1.71 -15.53 -17.39
N ILE A 82 -0.67 -14.74 -17.43
CA ILE A 82 -0.58 -13.41 -16.80
C ILE A 82 0.00 -12.43 -17.78
N LYS A 83 -0.77 -11.40 -18.09
CA LYS A 83 -0.25 -10.20 -18.77
C LYS A 83 -0.30 -9.04 -17.80
N ARG A 84 0.76 -8.25 -17.72
CA ARG A 84 0.86 -7.12 -16.78
C ARG A 84 1.34 -5.86 -17.47
N ASN A 85 0.98 -4.71 -16.89
CA ASN A 85 1.44 -3.39 -17.33
C ASN A 85 1.10 -3.14 -18.81
N ILE A 86 -0.11 -3.56 -19.24
CA ILE A 86 -0.56 -3.43 -20.61
C ILE A 86 -1.12 -2.02 -20.83
N GLN A 87 -0.32 -1.19 -21.47
CA GLN A 87 -0.72 0.19 -21.76
C GLN A 87 -1.72 0.25 -22.92
N VAL A 88 -2.85 0.91 -22.67
CA VAL A 88 -3.83 1.23 -23.68
C VAL A 88 -3.53 2.63 -24.23
N LYS A 89 -3.28 2.71 -25.53
CA LYS A 89 -2.89 3.96 -26.21
C LYS A 89 -3.92 4.36 -27.26
N SER A 90 -4.18 5.67 -27.36
CA SER A 90 -4.69 6.28 -28.57
C SER A 90 -3.50 6.80 -29.40
N GLU A 91 -3.74 7.28 -30.63
CA GLU A 91 -2.69 7.84 -31.48
C GLU A 91 -1.86 8.94 -30.79
N LYS A 92 -2.43 9.69 -29.84
CA LYS A 92 -1.82 10.88 -29.24
C LYS A 92 -1.44 10.75 -27.76
N LYS A 93 -1.96 9.73 -27.03
CA LYS A 93 -1.73 9.63 -25.58
C LYS A 93 -1.99 8.23 -25.04
N THR A 94 -1.38 7.92 -23.90
CA THR A 94 -1.77 6.76 -23.07
C THR A 94 -3.11 7.08 -22.39
N LEU A 95 -4.08 6.19 -22.57
CA LEU A 95 -5.43 6.30 -22.01
C LEU A 95 -5.52 5.68 -20.62
N GLY A 96 -4.67 4.70 -20.34
CA GLY A 96 -4.58 3.98 -19.09
C GLY A 96 -3.69 2.76 -19.24
N GLU A 97 -3.61 1.97 -18.19
CA GLU A 97 -2.84 0.73 -18.16
C GLU A 97 -3.66 -0.32 -17.41
N PHE A 98 -3.64 -1.56 -17.87
CA PHE A 98 -4.11 -2.70 -17.10
C PHE A 98 -2.96 -3.16 -16.21
N ASP A 99 -3.14 -3.13 -14.90
CA ASP A 99 -2.13 -3.67 -13.97
C ASP A 99 -1.93 -5.15 -14.24
N PHE A 100 -3.03 -5.93 -14.27
CA PHE A 100 -3.01 -7.35 -14.59
C PHE A 100 -4.22 -7.78 -15.42
N LEU A 101 -3.96 -8.64 -16.41
CA LEU A 101 -4.95 -9.48 -17.07
C LEU A 101 -4.56 -10.93 -16.77
N ILE A 102 -5.45 -11.65 -16.10
CA ILE A 102 -5.18 -12.99 -15.56
C ILE A 102 -6.13 -13.98 -16.20
N GLN A 103 -5.62 -15.08 -16.72
CA GLN A 103 -6.42 -16.19 -17.19
C GLN A 103 -6.61 -17.21 -16.06
N LEU A 104 -7.86 -17.36 -15.60
CA LEU A 104 -8.30 -18.35 -14.63
C LEU A 104 -9.19 -19.37 -15.33
N ALA A 105 -8.72 -20.59 -15.51
CA ALA A 105 -9.40 -21.58 -16.38
C ALA A 105 -9.67 -20.98 -17.77
N GLN A 106 -10.96 -20.85 -18.15
CA GLN A 106 -11.34 -20.26 -19.45
C GLN A 106 -11.81 -18.81 -19.36
N GLN A 107 -11.61 -18.16 -18.21
CA GLN A 107 -12.08 -16.79 -17.99
C GLN A 107 -10.91 -15.85 -17.75
N TRP A 108 -11.00 -14.67 -18.36
CA TRP A 108 -10.06 -13.60 -18.11
C TRP A 108 -10.59 -12.65 -17.03
N LEU A 109 -9.70 -12.23 -16.15
CA LEU A 109 -9.95 -11.26 -15.08
C LEU A 109 -9.05 -10.05 -15.28
N HIS A 110 -9.63 -8.86 -15.32
CA HIS A 110 -8.91 -7.62 -15.16
C HIS A 110 -8.76 -7.33 -13.66
N LEU A 111 -7.54 -7.40 -13.14
CA LEU A 111 -7.23 -7.12 -11.74
C LEU A 111 -6.43 -5.84 -11.62
N GLU A 112 -7.00 -4.85 -10.92
CA GLU A 112 -6.31 -3.64 -10.49
C GLU A 112 -5.83 -3.79 -9.06
N VAL A 113 -4.59 -3.40 -8.79
CA VAL A 113 -3.96 -3.58 -7.48
C VAL A 113 -3.44 -2.26 -6.93
N ALA A 114 -3.49 -2.09 -5.62
CA ALA A 114 -2.92 -0.92 -4.99
C ALA A 114 -2.46 -1.18 -3.56
N LEU A 115 -1.32 -0.59 -3.20
CA LEU A 115 -0.87 -0.45 -1.82
C LEU A 115 -1.04 1.00 -1.39
N LYS A 116 -1.80 1.21 -0.32
CA LYS A 116 -2.16 2.56 0.16
C LYS A 116 -1.88 2.71 1.65
N LEU A 117 -1.28 3.85 2.00
CA LEU A 117 -0.97 4.24 3.36
C LEU A 117 -1.42 5.68 3.55
N TYR A 118 -2.49 5.87 4.32
CA TYR A 118 -3.11 7.17 4.53
C TYR A 118 -3.28 7.49 6.01
N LEU A 119 -3.12 8.78 6.33
CA LEU A 119 -3.25 9.33 7.67
C LEU A 119 -4.63 10.01 7.79
N LEU A 120 -5.36 9.69 8.84
CA LEU A 120 -6.64 10.35 9.11
C LEU A 120 -6.40 11.78 9.61
N ASP A 121 -6.81 12.77 8.81
CA ASP A 121 -6.81 14.19 9.16
C ASP A 121 -8.23 14.76 8.95
N GLY A 122 -9.06 14.61 9.95
CA GLY A 122 -10.49 14.93 9.96
C GLY A 122 -11.24 14.03 10.92
N ASP A 123 -12.58 14.01 10.83
CA ASP A 123 -13.45 13.19 11.67
C ASP A 123 -13.63 11.74 11.19
N GLY A 124 -13.08 11.40 10.02
CA GLY A 124 -13.08 10.07 9.43
C GLY A 124 -14.40 9.67 8.75
N SER A 125 -15.41 10.54 8.68
CA SER A 125 -16.71 10.27 8.05
C SER A 125 -16.67 10.21 6.53
N SER A 126 -15.55 10.65 5.92
CA SER A 126 -15.35 10.67 4.46
C SER A 126 -13.99 10.08 4.08
N LEU A 127 -13.93 9.39 2.93
CA LEU A 127 -12.65 8.96 2.34
C LEU A 127 -11.70 10.14 2.05
N ALA A 128 -12.22 11.36 1.91
CA ALA A 128 -11.41 12.56 1.71
C ALA A 128 -10.59 12.97 2.94
N HIS A 129 -10.94 12.46 4.14
CA HIS A 129 -10.20 12.71 5.37
C HIS A 129 -8.95 11.84 5.52
N TYR A 130 -8.77 10.83 4.69
CA TYR A 130 -7.60 9.96 4.69
C TYR A 130 -6.59 10.46 3.66
N ILE A 131 -5.54 11.12 4.15
CA ILE A 131 -4.61 11.92 3.36
C ILE A 131 -3.27 11.18 3.21
N GLY A 132 -2.68 11.21 2.01
CA GLY A 132 -1.34 10.67 1.77
C GLY A 132 -0.27 11.42 2.56
N THR A 133 0.82 10.75 2.91
CA THR A 133 1.91 11.32 3.75
C THR A 133 2.52 12.61 3.18
N ARG A 134 2.40 12.85 1.87
CA ARG A 134 2.88 14.08 1.20
C ARG A 134 1.78 15.11 0.97
N ARG A 135 0.53 14.81 1.36
CA ARG A 135 -0.65 15.64 1.13
C ARG A 135 -0.96 15.96 -0.35
N ASP A 136 -0.41 15.21 -1.26
CA ASP A 136 -0.64 15.35 -2.70
C ASP A 136 -1.86 14.56 -3.19
N ASP A 137 -2.36 13.63 -2.39
CA ASP A 137 -3.57 12.85 -2.68
C ASP A 137 -4.37 12.50 -1.42
N CYS A 138 -5.59 12.00 -1.61
CA CYS A 138 -6.42 11.41 -0.57
C CYS A 138 -7.09 10.12 -1.07
N LEU A 139 -7.62 9.33 -0.13
CA LEU A 139 -8.24 8.05 -0.44
C LEU A 139 -9.45 8.19 -1.37
N ALA A 140 -10.26 9.26 -1.20
CA ALA A 140 -11.40 9.54 -2.08
C ALA A 140 -10.99 9.70 -3.55
N GLN A 141 -9.92 10.45 -3.83
CA GLN A 141 -9.42 10.65 -5.19
C GLN A 141 -8.95 9.33 -5.82
N LYS A 142 -8.22 8.52 -5.05
CA LYS A 142 -7.73 7.23 -5.53
C LYS A 142 -8.86 6.25 -5.79
N TRP A 143 -9.82 6.18 -4.88
CA TRP A 143 -11.01 5.36 -5.04
C TRP A 143 -11.81 5.74 -6.28
N HIS A 144 -12.10 7.04 -6.43
CA HIS A 144 -12.80 7.56 -7.62
C HIS A 144 -12.05 7.22 -8.92
N HIS A 145 -10.72 7.43 -8.94
CA HIS A 145 -9.90 7.12 -10.12
C HIS A 145 -9.94 5.64 -10.47
N MET A 146 -9.82 4.75 -9.51
CA MET A 146 -9.87 3.30 -9.74
C MET A 146 -11.22 2.88 -10.32
N LEU A 147 -12.34 3.34 -9.74
CA LEU A 147 -13.67 2.95 -10.20
C LEU A 147 -14.05 3.56 -11.55
N ASN A 148 -13.70 4.82 -11.78
CA ASN A 148 -14.20 5.56 -12.94
C ASN A 148 -13.24 5.65 -14.12
N HIS A 149 -11.97 5.31 -13.91
CA HIS A 149 -10.97 5.31 -14.98
C HIS A 149 -10.36 3.92 -15.19
N GLN A 150 -9.73 3.33 -14.18
CA GLN A 150 -9.01 2.07 -14.35
C GLN A 150 -9.98 0.93 -14.68
N LEU A 151 -10.98 0.66 -13.84
CA LEU A 151 -11.94 -0.43 -14.09
C LEU A 151 -12.79 -0.23 -15.36
N LYS A 152 -13.03 1.02 -15.75
CA LYS A 152 -13.78 1.32 -17.01
C LYS A 152 -12.89 1.28 -18.25
N LEU A 153 -11.60 1.06 -18.11
CA LEU A 153 -10.68 1.00 -19.25
C LEU A 153 -11.10 -0.07 -20.27
N THR A 154 -11.58 -1.22 -19.81
CA THR A 154 -12.08 -2.34 -20.64
C THR A 154 -13.24 -1.95 -21.57
N GLN A 155 -13.97 -0.87 -21.25
CA GLN A 155 -15.11 -0.41 -22.03
C GLN A 155 -14.69 0.43 -23.24
N ARG A 156 -13.45 0.93 -23.27
CA ARG A 156 -12.94 1.81 -24.33
C ARG A 156 -12.67 1.03 -25.63
N PRO A 157 -12.99 1.60 -26.80
CA PRO A 157 -12.72 0.96 -28.08
C PRO A 157 -11.26 0.56 -28.27
N GLU A 158 -10.31 1.43 -27.83
CA GLU A 158 -8.88 1.16 -27.92
C GLU A 158 -8.46 -0.04 -27.07
N ALA A 159 -9.00 -0.13 -25.86
CA ALA A 159 -8.74 -1.27 -24.98
C ALA A 159 -9.32 -2.57 -25.57
N LYS A 160 -10.52 -2.54 -26.14
CA LYS A 160 -11.12 -3.71 -26.79
C LYS A 160 -10.27 -4.21 -27.97
N ARG A 161 -9.74 -3.31 -28.81
CA ARG A 161 -8.81 -3.68 -29.87
C ARG A 161 -7.54 -4.32 -29.32
N GLN A 162 -6.93 -3.69 -28.32
CA GLN A 162 -5.73 -4.22 -27.67
C GLN A 162 -5.96 -5.60 -27.07
N LEU A 163 -7.10 -5.83 -26.41
CA LEU A 163 -7.47 -7.14 -25.84
C LEU A 163 -7.64 -8.18 -26.94
N ALA A 164 -8.31 -7.84 -28.07
CA ALA A 164 -8.44 -8.74 -29.21
C ALA A 164 -7.09 -9.13 -29.83
N GLU A 165 -6.15 -8.16 -29.96
CA GLU A 165 -4.76 -8.41 -30.41
C GLU A 165 -4.02 -9.38 -29.46
N LEU A 166 -4.36 -9.38 -28.18
CA LEU A 166 -3.81 -10.29 -27.18
C LEU A 166 -4.55 -11.66 -27.13
N GLY A 167 -5.55 -11.88 -28.00
CA GLY A 167 -6.37 -13.08 -28.02
C GLY A 167 -7.42 -13.13 -26.90
N ILE A 168 -7.77 -11.99 -26.31
CA ILE A 168 -8.73 -11.87 -25.20
C ILE A 168 -10.04 -11.29 -25.75
N GLU A 169 -10.88 -12.15 -26.35
CA GLU A 169 -12.12 -11.70 -27.00
C GLU A 169 -13.37 -11.80 -26.10
N GLN A 170 -13.23 -12.41 -24.92
CA GLN A 170 -14.35 -12.67 -24.02
C GLN A 170 -14.61 -11.49 -23.07
N PRO A 171 -15.86 -11.37 -22.55
CA PRO A 171 -16.10 -10.37 -21.52
C PRO A 171 -15.19 -10.64 -20.31
N LEU A 172 -14.46 -9.59 -19.88
CA LEU A 172 -13.62 -9.63 -18.70
C LEU A 172 -14.46 -9.34 -17.46
N SER A 173 -14.35 -10.15 -16.45
CA SER A 173 -14.68 -9.71 -15.10
C SER A 173 -13.60 -8.76 -14.59
N SER A 174 -13.96 -7.89 -13.64
CA SER A 174 -13.00 -6.97 -13.03
C SER A 174 -12.95 -7.14 -11.52
N ALA A 175 -11.77 -7.00 -10.94
CA ALA A 175 -11.54 -7.06 -9.51
C ALA A 175 -10.59 -5.93 -9.06
N LEU A 176 -10.69 -5.57 -7.77
CA LEU A 176 -9.79 -4.66 -7.09
C LEU A 176 -9.11 -5.39 -5.94
N TRP A 177 -7.81 -5.20 -5.80
CA TRP A 177 -7.06 -5.70 -4.65
C TRP A 177 -6.28 -4.57 -4.00
N ILE A 178 -6.85 -4.00 -2.96
CA ILE A 178 -6.30 -2.82 -2.29
C ILE A 178 -5.87 -3.21 -0.89
N LYS A 179 -4.57 -3.22 -0.66
CA LYS A 179 -3.93 -3.47 0.64
C LYS A 179 -3.38 -2.19 1.25
N GLY A 180 -3.05 -2.25 2.52
CA GLY A 180 -2.36 -1.16 3.21
C GLY A 180 -2.84 -0.87 4.62
N TRP A 181 -2.56 0.33 5.09
CA TRP A 181 -2.86 0.79 6.45
C TRP A 181 -3.56 2.13 6.44
N LEU A 182 -4.45 2.34 7.42
CA LEU A 182 -4.90 3.66 7.84
C LEU A 182 -4.27 3.99 9.19
N PHE A 183 -3.77 5.22 9.30
CA PHE A 183 -3.06 5.68 10.49
C PHE A 183 -3.91 6.72 11.20
N TYR A 184 -4.04 6.56 12.51
CA TYR A 184 -4.91 7.35 13.36
C TYR A 184 -4.08 8.12 14.38
N HIS A 185 -4.46 9.36 14.65
CA HIS A 185 -3.78 10.15 15.67
C HIS A 185 -4.27 9.74 17.08
N PRO A 186 -3.39 9.35 18.01
CA PRO A 186 -3.81 8.75 19.28
C PRO A 186 -4.61 9.69 20.21
N LEU A 187 -4.40 11.00 20.08
CA LEU A 187 -5.12 11.99 20.89
C LEU A 187 -6.37 12.55 20.20
N ARG A 188 -6.66 12.18 18.95
CA ARG A 188 -7.88 12.62 18.25
C ARG A 188 -8.97 11.60 18.42
N PRO A 189 -10.26 12.03 18.44
CA PRO A 189 -11.37 11.10 18.55
C PRO A 189 -11.34 10.02 17.47
N THR A 190 -11.57 8.78 17.86
CA THR A 190 -11.81 7.69 16.89
C THR A 190 -13.07 8.03 16.08
N PRO A 191 -13.08 7.83 14.75
CA PRO A 191 -14.25 8.06 13.92
C PRO A 191 -15.48 7.35 14.46
N ARG A 192 -16.56 8.08 14.69
CA ARG A 192 -17.86 7.50 15.13
C ARG A 192 -18.55 6.76 14.00
N CYS A 193 -18.31 7.20 12.77
CA CYS A 193 -18.81 6.60 11.55
C CYS A 193 -17.68 6.61 10.52
N GLN A 194 -17.43 5.46 9.93
CA GLN A 194 -16.46 5.35 8.82
C GLN A 194 -17.23 5.10 7.52
N PRO A 195 -16.71 5.54 6.37
CA PRO A 195 -17.27 5.17 5.07
C PRO A 195 -17.39 3.65 4.92
N GLU A 196 -18.50 3.19 4.38
CA GLU A 196 -18.80 1.76 4.18
C GLU A 196 -17.76 1.03 3.31
N GLN A 197 -17.03 1.79 2.47
CA GLN A 197 -15.97 1.27 1.64
C GLN A 197 -14.74 0.83 2.45
N ILE A 198 -14.52 1.40 3.64
CA ILE A 198 -13.39 1.01 4.48
C ILE A 198 -13.70 -0.34 5.12
N ASN A 199 -12.82 -1.32 4.90
CA ASN A 199 -12.93 -2.62 5.55
C ASN A 199 -12.76 -2.44 7.08
N PRO A 200 -13.72 -2.81 7.92
CA PRO A 200 -13.60 -2.68 9.38
C PRO A 200 -12.37 -3.39 9.96
N ALA A 201 -11.92 -4.46 9.31
CA ALA A 201 -10.76 -5.25 9.70
C ALA A 201 -9.43 -4.68 9.19
N HIS A 202 -9.42 -3.56 8.43
CA HIS A 202 -8.19 -2.99 7.86
C HIS A 202 -7.07 -2.84 8.88
N LEU A 203 -5.83 -2.90 8.40
CA LEU A 203 -4.65 -2.69 9.23
C LEU A 203 -4.59 -1.23 9.72
N LYS A 204 -4.30 -1.06 11.00
CA LYS A 204 -4.24 0.24 11.68
C LYS A 204 -2.83 0.53 12.16
N GLY A 205 -2.45 1.80 12.05
CA GLY A 205 -1.24 2.36 12.65
C GLY A 205 -1.57 3.68 13.34
N TRP A 206 -0.53 4.31 13.89
CA TRP A 206 -0.64 5.64 14.48
C TRP A 206 0.12 6.68 13.65
N TRP A 207 -0.24 7.95 13.78
CA TRP A 207 0.58 9.03 13.26
C TRP A 207 0.67 10.19 14.24
N LEU A 208 1.80 10.89 14.21
CA LEU A 208 2.12 12.03 15.08
C LEU A 208 2.90 13.07 14.29
N THR A 209 2.88 14.30 14.76
CA THR A 209 3.86 15.32 14.36
C THR A 209 5.19 15.11 15.12
N GLN A 210 6.26 15.78 14.67
CA GLN A 210 7.57 15.70 15.34
C GLN A 210 7.52 16.25 16.77
N SER A 211 6.75 17.32 16.99
CA SER A 211 6.56 17.91 18.33
C SER A 211 5.80 17.01 19.30
N GLU A 212 5.02 16.05 18.79
CA GLU A 212 4.23 15.11 19.59
C GLU A 212 4.96 13.77 19.85
N LEU A 213 6.22 13.65 19.44
CA LEU A 213 6.97 12.39 19.51
C LEU A 213 7.02 11.77 20.91
N GLU A 214 7.01 12.59 21.97
CA GLU A 214 7.00 12.10 23.36
C GLU A 214 5.81 11.17 23.67
N LEU A 215 4.72 11.23 22.90
CA LEU A 215 3.54 10.36 23.07
C LEU A 215 3.84 8.86 22.85
N ILE A 216 4.90 8.55 22.12
CA ILE A 216 5.29 7.16 21.88
C ILE A 216 6.44 6.69 22.76
N LYS A 217 6.96 7.56 23.63
CA LYS A 217 8.02 7.21 24.58
C LYS A 217 7.45 6.30 25.67
N ALA A 218 7.98 5.09 25.75
CA ALA A 218 7.57 4.14 26.78
C ALA A 218 8.78 3.38 27.35
N PRO A 219 8.78 3.07 28.66
CA PRO A 219 9.87 2.30 29.27
C PRO A 219 10.08 0.95 28.58
N GLY A 220 11.34 0.62 28.27
CA GLY A 220 11.72 -0.64 27.62
C GLY A 220 11.34 -0.75 26.16
N SER A 221 10.89 0.34 25.52
CA SER A 221 10.67 0.41 24.08
C SER A 221 11.90 0.93 23.37
N VAL A 222 12.17 0.36 22.21
CA VAL A 222 13.14 0.86 21.23
C VAL A 222 12.46 1.03 19.89
N TYR A 223 13.11 1.71 18.96
CA TYR A 223 12.48 2.20 17.74
C TYR A 223 13.29 1.83 16.51
N MET A 224 12.61 1.57 15.39
CA MET A 224 13.26 1.43 14.09
C MET A 224 12.68 2.44 13.10
N LEU A 225 13.57 3.12 12.37
CA LEU A 225 13.22 3.94 11.21
C LEU A 225 13.26 3.08 9.95
N VAL A 226 12.09 2.80 9.38
CA VAL A 226 11.97 1.95 8.21
C VAL A 226 11.86 2.78 6.94
N ARG A 227 12.62 2.42 5.92
CA ARG A 227 12.59 3.06 4.61
C ARG A 227 11.99 2.14 3.57
N LYS A 228 11.45 2.73 2.50
CA LYS A 228 11.05 1.97 1.31
C LYS A 228 12.27 1.23 0.73
N PRO A 229 12.09 0.02 0.24
CA PRO A 229 10.86 -0.74 0.09
C PRO A 229 10.46 -1.62 1.29
N ASP A 230 11.14 -1.52 2.44
CA ASP A 230 10.99 -2.45 3.57
C ASP A 230 9.75 -2.20 4.44
N TRP A 231 8.85 -1.33 4.01
CA TRP A 231 7.65 -0.96 4.78
C TRP A 231 6.67 -2.12 5.03
N LEU A 232 6.75 -3.19 4.24
CA LEU A 232 5.90 -4.38 4.39
C LEU A 232 6.51 -5.43 5.31
N LEU A 233 7.82 -5.34 5.58
CA LEU A 233 8.52 -6.34 6.38
C LEU A 233 8.20 -6.24 7.87
N PRO A 234 8.14 -7.37 8.58
CA PRO A 234 8.18 -7.38 10.04
C PRO A 234 9.55 -6.93 10.55
N ALA A 235 9.58 -6.39 11.77
CA ALA A 235 10.82 -5.90 12.39
C ALA A 235 11.95 -6.93 12.43
N SER A 236 11.62 -8.21 12.61
CA SER A 236 12.60 -9.31 12.68
C SER A 236 13.40 -9.55 11.40
N MET A 237 12.94 -8.98 10.28
CA MET A 237 13.62 -9.12 8.97
C MET A 237 14.33 -7.85 8.52
N LEU A 238 14.32 -6.81 9.35
CA LEU A 238 15.02 -5.56 9.05
C LEU A 238 16.48 -5.67 9.49
N GLU A 239 17.38 -5.35 8.59
CA GLU A 239 18.84 -5.33 8.84
C GLU A 239 19.29 -4.00 9.46
N THR A 240 18.42 -3.38 10.26
CA THR A 240 18.69 -2.11 10.93
C THR A 240 18.56 -2.32 12.43
N ASP A 241 19.56 -1.90 13.19
CA ASP A 241 19.50 -1.98 14.64
C ASP A 241 18.43 -1.06 15.21
N PRO A 242 17.70 -1.48 16.24
CA PRO A 242 16.83 -0.61 17.01
C PRO A 242 17.61 0.53 17.65
N ILE A 243 16.98 1.67 17.78
CA ILE A 243 17.56 2.86 18.41
C ILE A 243 16.73 3.31 19.61
N GLU A 244 17.39 3.94 20.56
CA GLU A 244 16.75 4.58 21.70
C GLU A 244 15.96 5.82 21.28
N PHE A 245 15.02 6.25 22.11
CA PHE A 245 14.12 7.36 21.83
C PHE A 245 14.83 8.67 21.47
N ASP A 246 15.91 9.05 22.19
CA ASP A 246 16.62 10.29 21.90
C ASP A 246 17.31 10.26 20.53
N ARG A 247 17.82 9.09 20.13
CA ARG A 247 18.36 8.89 18.77
C ARG A 247 17.29 8.94 17.70
N LEU A 248 16.09 8.42 17.96
CA LEU A 248 14.95 8.56 17.06
C LEU A 248 14.64 10.06 16.86
N ARG A 249 14.51 10.82 17.95
CA ARG A 249 14.21 12.24 17.93
C ARG A 249 15.26 13.03 17.13
N GLU A 250 16.55 12.80 17.36
CA GLU A 250 17.64 13.41 16.59
C GLU A 250 17.55 13.06 15.09
N ALA A 251 17.23 11.79 14.78
CA ALA A 251 17.22 11.30 13.40
C ALA A 251 16.11 11.90 12.55
N ILE A 252 14.98 12.32 13.15
CA ILE A 252 13.82 12.85 12.41
C ILE A 252 13.66 14.38 12.54
N SER A 253 14.31 15.00 13.53
CA SER A 253 14.17 16.43 13.81
C SER A 253 14.46 17.29 12.57
N GLY A 254 13.57 18.26 12.30
CA GLY A 254 13.68 19.22 11.20
C GLY A 254 13.54 18.60 9.80
N GLN A 255 13.13 17.35 9.67
CA GLN A 255 12.93 16.73 8.36
C GLN A 255 11.48 16.91 7.88
N ALA A 256 11.30 17.45 6.68
CA ALA A 256 9.97 17.68 6.10
C ALA A 256 9.25 16.40 5.63
N ARG A 257 9.99 15.30 5.45
CA ARG A 257 9.39 14.03 4.97
C ARG A 257 8.75 13.25 6.12
N ALA A 258 7.73 12.47 5.80
CA ALA A 258 7.18 11.50 6.72
C ALA A 258 8.15 10.30 6.94
N HIS A 259 8.21 9.83 8.17
CA HIS A 259 9.03 8.69 8.60
C HIS A 259 8.15 7.57 9.12
N LEU A 260 8.29 6.36 8.58
CA LEU A 260 7.70 5.18 9.17
C LEU A 260 8.58 4.71 10.35
N VAL A 261 7.97 4.62 11.51
CA VAL A 261 8.61 4.21 12.76
C VAL A 261 7.93 2.96 13.28
N LEU A 262 8.71 1.95 13.64
CA LEU A 262 8.24 0.79 14.41
C LEU A 262 8.59 1.01 15.87
N ILE A 263 7.65 0.69 16.77
CA ILE A 263 7.88 0.59 18.21
C ILE A 263 8.08 -0.88 18.53
N LEU A 264 9.20 -1.20 19.14
CA LEU A 264 9.60 -2.55 19.46
C LEU A 264 9.74 -2.74 20.96
N ARG A 265 9.57 -3.97 21.39
CA ARG A 265 9.86 -4.42 22.76
C ARG A 265 10.77 -5.63 22.71
N GLN A 266 11.73 -5.68 23.61
CA GLN A 266 12.59 -6.84 23.78
C GLN A 266 11.82 -7.98 24.45
N THR A 267 12.07 -9.19 23.97
CA THR A 267 11.60 -10.46 24.52
C THR A 267 12.77 -11.46 24.50
N ASP A 268 12.59 -12.61 25.12
CA ASP A 268 13.60 -13.68 25.10
C ASP A 268 13.96 -14.16 23.68
N GLY A 269 13.04 -14.02 22.73
CA GLY A 269 13.23 -14.37 21.32
C GLY A 269 13.71 -13.22 20.42
N GLY A 270 14.09 -12.06 20.97
CA GLY A 270 14.52 -10.89 20.23
C GLY A 270 13.51 -9.73 20.26
N TRP A 271 13.49 -8.92 19.21
CA TRP A 271 12.62 -7.75 19.12
C TRP A 271 11.28 -8.09 18.51
N ILE A 272 10.19 -7.75 19.19
CA ILE A 272 8.81 -7.88 18.67
C ILE A 272 8.24 -6.49 18.36
N GLU A 273 7.68 -6.33 17.17
CA GLU A 273 6.94 -5.13 16.80
C GLU A 273 5.64 -5.04 17.61
N ARG A 274 5.47 -3.93 18.32
CA ARG A 274 4.24 -3.61 19.06
C ARG A 274 3.27 -2.79 18.25
N SER A 275 3.79 -1.86 17.47
CA SER A 275 3.00 -1.02 16.58
C SER A 275 3.90 -0.28 15.59
N ARG A 276 3.27 0.25 14.54
CA ARG A 276 3.93 1.10 13.55
C ARG A 276 3.14 2.37 13.30
N GLY A 277 3.86 3.42 12.93
CA GLY A 277 3.21 4.68 12.65
C GLY A 277 4.08 5.64 11.86
N PHE A 278 3.47 6.74 11.45
CA PHE A 278 4.17 7.82 10.78
C PHE A 278 4.44 8.98 11.71
N VAL A 279 5.67 9.49 11.65
CA VAL A 279 6.01 10.81 12.21
C VAL A 279 6.15 11.76 11.03
N VAL A 280 5.37 12.84 11.05
CA VAL A 280 5.32 13.87 10.02
C VAL A 280 5.81 15.21 10.54
N ALA A 281 6.10 16.16 9.66
CA ALA A 281 6.47 17.52 10.07
C ALA A 281 5.33 18.22 10.84
N ASP A 282 5.66 19.18 11.69
CA ASP A 282 4.68 19.84 12.57
C ASP A 282 3.62 20.64 11.80
N ASP A 283 3.95 21.15 10.62
CA ASP A 283 3.04 21.84 9.73
C ASP A 283 2.20 20.92 8.82
N TRP A 284 2.37 19.59 8.97
CA TRP A 284 1.69 18.63 8.11
C TRP A 284 0.16 18.74 8.20
N SER A 285 -0.43 18.93 9.36
CA SER A 285 -1.89 19.08 9.54
C SER A 285 -2.40 20.52 9.41
N GLY A 286 -1.53 21.52 9.42
CA GLY A 286 -1.91 22.94 9.39
C GLY A 286 -2.10 23.54 8.00
N SER A 287 -1.66 22.90 6.92
CA SER A 287 -1.70 23.46 5.56
C SER A 287 -3.08 23.27 4.87
N HIS A 288 -4.17 23.68 5.53
CA HIS A 288 -5.49 23.79 4.90
C HIS A 288 -5.62 25.02 3.99
N GLY A 289 -4.51 25.48 3.39
CA GLY A 289 -4.47 26.58 2.43
C GLY A 289 -4.62 26.08 0.99
N THR A 290 -5.76 26.36 0.38
CA THR A 290 -5.97 26.66 -1.05
C THR A 290 -6.16 25.54 -2.09
N LYS A 291 -6.27 24.27 -1.77
CA LYS A 291 -6.81 23.31 -2.77
C LYS A 291 -8.21 22.76 -2.42
N LYS A 292 -8.91 23.43 -1.50
CA LYS A 292 -10.22 23.00 -0.96
C LYS A 292 -11.42 23.16 -1.91
N ALA A 293 -11.28 23.89 -3.01
CA ALA A 293 -12.45 24.32 -3.78
C ALA A 293 -13.02 23.28 -4.77
N ALA A 294 -12.37 22.15 -4.99
CA ALA A 294 -12.79 21.21 -6.06
C ALA A 294 -13.50 19.95 -5.58
N TYR A 295 -13.65 19.71 -4.28
CA TYR A 295 -14.10 18.39 -3.78
C TYR A 295 -15.39 18.38 -2.97
N ALA A 296 -16.12 19.49 -2.91
CA ALA A 296 -17.31 19.63 -2.07
C ALA A 296 -18.61 19.06 -2.68
N THR A 297 -18.60 18.55 -3.90
CA THR A 297 -19.81 18.04 -4.57
C THR A 297 -19.50 16.81 -5.39
N PHE A 298 -19.49 15.65 -4.75
CA PHE A 298 -19.74 14.38 -5.43
C PHE A 298 -20.86 13.66 -4.68
N PRO A 299 -21.97 13.32 -5.37
CA PRO A 299 -23.05 12.54 -4.81
C PRO A 299 -22.64 11.12 -4.46
#